data_1428f39e1ab9f497bf74a60d5485716f
#
_entry.id   1428f39e1ab9f497bf74a60d5485716f
#
_cell.length_a   1.000
_cell.length_b   1.000
_cell.length_c   1.000
_cell.angle_alpha   90.00
_cell.angle_beta   90.00
_cell.angle_gamma   90.00
#
_symmetry.space_group_name_H-M   'P 1'
#
loop_
_entity.id
_entity.type
_entity.pdbx_description
1 polymer ?
#
loop_
_entity_poly.entity_id
_entity_poly.type
_entity_poly.pdbx_seq_one_letter_code
_entity_poly.pdbx_strand_id
1 'polypeptide(L)'
;METQKYRHMISVVVPVYNAQEYLAVMIESLLNQSYAKWELILVENGSRDGSFEICTMYEKKDRRICVVQERKKGASAARNSGLKMARGEYILFVDADDFLPDSNVLERFVTTIQLTKADIVVGNYVRLWNGQQLKAVSHEAFSKENPDSEDFRFQGFFSVGTLSYAWGKLYRSQFLNQNKLYFEEVSYAEDKLFNMKCYLNNPKYAFLPDAVYVYRKNDQSVSFRYRANSRECWLTIAYKLRDFFRKY
;
A
#
# COMPACT_ATOMS: atom_id res chain seq x y z
N MET A 1 -12.18 24.38 -10.17
CA MET A 1 -11.90 24.85 -8.80
C MET A 1 -11.66 23.69 -7.82
N GLU A 2 -12.31 22.52 -7.95
CA GLU A 2 -12.09 21.37 -7.04
C GLU A 2 -10.69 20.77 -7.14
N THR A 3 -10.09 20.70 -8.31
CA THR A 3 -8.75 20.10 -8.52
C THR A 3 -7.62 20.82 -7.75
N GLN A 4 -7.77 22.09 -7.44
CA GLN A 4 -6.74 22.86 -6.73
C GLN A 4 -6.72 22.58 -5.20
N LYS A 5 -7.86 22.21 -4.63
CA LYS A 5 -8.01 21.91 -3.18
C LYS A 5 -7.23 20.66 -2.76
N TYR A 6 -7.20 19.65 -3.62
CA TYR A 6 -6.58 18.36 -3.34
C TYR A 6 -5.19 18.20 -3.96
N ARG A 7 -4.64 19.28 -4.51
CA ARG A 7 -3.30 19.28 -5.08
C ARG A 7 -2.25 18.94 -4.03
N HIS A 8 -1.42 17.95 -4.34
CA HIS A 8 -0.37 17.38 -3.49
C HIS A 8 -0.90 16.69 -2.23
N MET A 9 -2.20 16.45 -2.13
CA MET A 9 -2.76 15.72 -1.01
C MET A 9 -2.53 14.22 -1.18
N ILE A 10 -2.22 13.54 -0.07
CA ILE A 10 -2.10 12.09 0.00
C ILE A 10 -3.39 11.52 0.62
N SER A 11 -4.03 10.56 -0.07
CA SER A 11 -5.03 9.70 0.55
C SER A 11 -4.35 8.44 1.05
N VAL A 12 -4.30 8.27 2.36
CA VAL A 12 -3.79 7.06 3.01
C VAL A 12 -4.95 6.09 3.18
N VAL A 13 -4.85 4.92 2.55
CA VAL A 13 -5.89 3.88 2.58
C VAL A 13 -5.43 2.72 3.43
N VAL A 14 -6.21 2.41 4.47
CA VAL A 14 -5.90 1.37 5.46
C VAL A 14 -7.04 0.36 5.54
N PRO A 15 -6.85 -0.88 5.07
CA PRO A 15 -7.78 -1.96 5.34
C PRO A 15 -7.68 -2.38 6.80
N VAL A 16 -8.80 -2.36 7.53
CA VAL A 16 -8.84 -2.71 8.96
C VAL A 16 -9.65 -3.99 9.15
N TYR A 17 -9.02 -5.01 9.70
CA TYR A 17 -9.68 -6.25 10.10
C TYR A 17 -8.96 -6.90 11.27
N ASN A 18 -9.60 -6.96 12.44
CA ASN A 18 -9.05 -7.51 13.68
C ASN A 18 -7.62 -7.00 13.99
N ALA A 19 -7.47 -5.69 14.07
CA ALA A 19 -6.20 -4.99 14.25
C ALA A 19 -6.13 -4.18 15.57
N GLN A 20 -7.01 -4.45 16.52
CA GLN A 20 -7.15 -3.71 17.78
C GLN A 20 -5.81 -3.44 18.46
N GLU A 21 -4.89 -4.41 18.44
CA GLU A 21 -3.61 -4.33 19.13
C GLU A 21 -2.63 -3.33 18.48
N TYR A 22 -2.75 -3.10 17.18
CA TYR A 22 -1.75 -2.36 16.38
C TYR A 22 -2.26 -1.04 15.82
N LEU A 23 -3.56 -0.95 15.59
CA LEU A 23 -4.22 0.12 14.84
C LEU A 23 -3.92 1.52 15.41
N ALA A 24 -3.90 1.68 16.72
CA ALA A 24 -3.59 2.96 17.35
C ALA A 24 -2.16 3.42 17.02
N VAL A 25 -1.17 2.52 17.05
CA VAL A 25 0.22 2.84 16.70
C VAL A 25 0.33 3.28 15.24
N MET A 26 -0.35 2.60 14.35
CA MET A 26 -0.41 2.96 12.93
C MET A 26 -0.98 4.38 12.76
N ILE A 27 -2.14 4.68 13.34
CA ILE A 27 -2.80 5.99 13.21
C ILE A 27 -1.92 7.10 13.80
N GLU A 28 -1.35 6.90 14.99
CA GLU A 28 -0.45 7.88 15.62
C GLU A 28 0.80 8.13 14.77
N SER A 29 1.33 7.13 14.06
CA SER A 29 2.46 7.33 13.15
C SER A 29 2.14 8.28 11.99
N LEU A 30 0.87 8.33 11.57
CA LEU A 30 0.37 9.28 10.57
C LEU A 30 0.07 10.65 11.17
N LEU A 31 -0.53 10.71 12.35
CA LEU A 31 -0.81 11.96 13.04
C LEU A 31 0.47 12.77 13.33
N ASN A 32 1.58 12.08 13.57
CA ASN A 32 2.90 12.66 13.84
C ASN A 32 3.67 13.08 12.58
N GLN A 33 3.09 12.97 11.36
CA GLN A 33 3.76 13.40 10.15
C GLN A 33 3.83 14.93 10.03
N SER A 34 5.01 15.43 9.65
CA SER A 34 5.28 16.86 9.39
C SER A 34 4.48 17.40 8.20
N TYR A 35 4.26 16.56 7.19
CA TYR A 35 3.45 16.90 6.04
C TYR A 35 1.96 16.91 6.39
N ALA A 36 1.31 18.06 6.28
CA ALA A 36 -0.07 18.25 6.78
C ALA A 36 -1.18 17.91 5.77
N LYS A 37 -0.85 17.82 4.44
CA LYS A 37 -1.85 17.61 3.38
C LYS A 37 -2.10 16.13 3.14
N TRP A 38 -2.81 15.49 4.04
CA TRP A 38 -3.23 14.09 3.89
C TRP A 38 -4.65 13.88 4.44
N GLU A 39 -5.30 12.84 4.00
CA GLU A 39 -6.48 12.23 4.59
C GLU A 39 -6.21 10.77 4.89
N LEU A 40 -6.83 10.24 5.93
CA LEU A 40 -6.77 8.83 6.31
C LEU A 40 -8.14 8.19 6.13
N ILE A 41 -8.20 7.14 5.32
CA ILE A 41 -9.39 6.37 5.04
C ILE A 41 -9.22 4.99 5.69
N LEU A 42 -9.83 4.82 6.86
CA LEU A 42 -9.88 3.56 7.58
C LEU A 42 -11.05 2.74 7.04
N VAL A 43 -10.76 1.66 6.34
CA VAL A 43 -11.79 0.79 5.76
C VAL A 43 -11.99 -0.41 6.66
N GLU A 44 -12.98 -0.31 7.53
CA GLU A 44 -13.36 -1.37 8.45
C GLU A 44 -14.07 -2.50 7.68
N ASN A 45 -13.55 -3.73 7.78
CA ASN A 45 -13.96 -4.86 6.96
C ASN A 45 -14.56 -6.02 7.77
N GLY A 46 -15.38 -5.70 8.75
CA GLY A 46 -16.11 -6.66 9.57
C GLY A 46 -15.29 -7.28 10.70
N SER A 47 -14.52 -6.46 11.43
CA SER A 47 -13.79 -6.87 12.64
C SER A 47 -14.72 -7.40 13.72
N ARG A 48 -14.16 -8.24 14.61
CA ARG A 48 -14.85 -8.83 15.75
C ARG A 48 -14.20 -8.45 17.09
N ASP A 49 -13.17 -7.62 17.04
CA ASP A 49 -12.45 -7.04 18.17
C ASP A 49 -12.76 -5.54 18.30
N GLY A 50 -12.04 -4.80 19.13
CA GLY A 50 -12.21 -3.35 19.33
C GLY A 50 -11.71 -2.47 18.19
N SER A 51 -11.42 -2.99 17.00
CA SER A 51 -10.88 -2.19 15.89
C SER A 51 -11.84 -1.11 15.42
N PHE A 52 -13.14 -1.40 15.34
CA PHE A 52 -14.14 -0.43 14.90
C PHE A 52 -14.28 0.74 15.88
N GLU A 53 -14.26 0.45 17.17
CA GLU A 53 -14.29 1.46 18.24
C GLU A 53 -13.08 2.38 18.17
N ILE A 54 -11.89 1.84 17.91
CA ILE A 54 -10.66 2.62 17.71
C ILE A 54 -10.80 3.51 16.47
N CYS A 55 -11.25 2.98 15.33
CA CYS A 55 -11.48 3.77 14.12
C CYS A 55 -12.37 4.98 14.40
N THR A 56 -13.54 4.74 15.00
CA THR A 56 -14.54 5.78 15.28
C THR A 56 -14.05 6.80 16.32
N MET A 57 -13.23 6.37 17.27
CA MET A 57 -12.61 7.27 18.24
C MET A 57 -11.65 8.26 17.54
N TYR A 58 -10.81 7.79 16.64
CA TYR A 58 -9.87 8.66 15.92
C TYR A 58 -10.57 9.54 14.87
N GLU A 59 -11.59 9.05 14.19
CA GLU A 59 -12.43 9.86 13.29
C GLU A 59 -13.02 11.10 14.01
N LYS A 60 -13.48 10.93 15.25
CA LYS A 60 -13.98 12.04 16.07
C LYS A 60 -12.90 13.03 16.52
N LYS A 61 -11.65 12.58 16.62
CA LYS A 61 -10.52 13.39 17.09
C LYS A 61 -9.89 14.26 15.99
N ASP A 62 -9.85 13.75 14.75
CA ASP A 62 -9.18 14.46 13.65
C ASP A 62 -10.04 14.41 12.36
N ARG A 63 -10.42 15.58 11.86
CA ARG A 63 -11.25 15.76 10.64
C ARG A 63 -10.63 15.20 9.35
N ARG A 64 -9.34 14.86 9.37
CA ARG A 64 -8.65 14.25 8.23
C ARG A 64 -8.88 12.73 8.18
N ILE A 65 -9.43 12.15 9.23
CA ILE A 65 -9.70 10.72 9.33
C ILE A 65 -11.17 10.47 8.99
N CYS A 66 -11.43 9.50 8.14
CA CYS A 66 -12.78 9.00 7.88
C CYS A 66 -12.83 7.48 7.97
N VAL A 67 -13.95 6.95 8.43
CA VAL A 67 -14.20 5.51 8.56
C VAL A 67 -15.20 5.09 7.51
N VAL A 68 -14.86 4.06 6.75
CA VAL A 68 -15.71 3.43 5.74
C VAL A 68 -15.94 1.99 6.13
N GLN A 69 -17.19 1.55 6.18
CA GLN A 69 -17.51 0.14 6.40
C GLN A 69 -17.67 -0.58 5.06
N GLU A 70 -16.83 -1.61 4.83
CA GLU A 70 -16.92 -2.46 3.65
C GLU A 70 -17.47 -3.84 4.06
N ARG A 71 -18.64 -4.18 3.54
CA ARG A 71 -19.33 -5.45 3.86
C ARG A 71 -18.72 -6.66 3.17
N LYS A 72 -18.15 -6.45 1.98
CA LYS A 72 -17.50 -7.52 1.24
C LYS A 72 -16.15 -7.81 1.88
N LYS A 73 -15.97 -9.01 2.39
CA LYS A 73 -14.76 -9.41 3.10
C LYS A 73 -13.55 -9.51 2.17
N GLY A 74 -12.39 -9.12 2.69
CA GLY A 74 -11.09 -9.28 2.06
C GLY A 74 -10.37 -7.96 1.80
N ALA A 75 -9.05 -8.00 1.84
CA ALA A 75 -8.17 -6.84 1.70
C ALA A 75 -8.37 -6.12 0.35
N SER A 76 -8.63 -6.87 -0.74
CA SER A 76 -8.95 -6.31 -2.06
C SER A 76 -10.18 -5.42 -2.02
N ALA A 77 -11.28 -5.90 -1.43
CA ALA A 77 -12.52 -5.15 -1.32
C ALA A 77 -12.32 -3.88 -0.48
N ALA A 78 -11.65 -4.02 0.66
CA ALA A 78 -11.36 -2.89 1.54
C ALA A 78 -10.48 -1.84 0.86
N ARG A 79 -9.36 -2.22 0.23
CA ARG A 79 -8.51 -1.26 -0.48
C ARG A 79 -9.23 -0.60 -1.66
N ASN A 80 -10.06 -1.33 -2.40
CA ASN A 80 -10.87 -0.76 -3.49
C ASN A 80 -11.92 0.23 -2.99
N SER A 81 -12.54 -0.02 -1.84
CA SER A 81 -13.48 0.93 -1.22
C SER A 81 -12.76 2.19 -0.77
N GLY A 82 -11.55 2.06 -0.20
CA GLY A 82 -10.70 3.19 0.12
C GLY A 82 -10.30 3.99 -1.12
N LEU A 83 -9.90 3.33 -2.21
CA LEU A 83 -9.59 3.99 -3.49
C LEU A 83 -10.75 4.81 -4.06
N LYS A 84 -11.98 4.32 -3.94
CA LYS A 84 -13.19 5.04 -4.39
C LYS A 84 -13.45 6.31 -3.57
N MET A 85 -13.07 6.31 -2.30
CA MET A 85 -13.24 7.45 -1.39
C MET A 85 -12.09 8.44 -1.46
N ALA A 86 -10.94 8.02 -1.98
CA ALA A 86 -9.72 8.81 -2.05
C ALA A 86 -9.89 10.04 -2.96
N ARG A 87 -9.52 11.21 -2.43
CA ARG A 87 -9.59 12.52 -3.11
C ARG A 87 -8.20 13.07 -3.45
N GLY A 88 -7.15 12.50 -2.86
CA GLY A 88 -5.79 12.96 -3.00
C GLY A 88 -5.21 12.76 -4.40
N GLU A 89 -4.27 13.64 -4.74
CA GLU A 89 -3.44 13.49 -5.95
C GLU A 89 -2.59 12.23 -5.87
N TYR A 90 -2.30 11.77 -4.65
CA TYR A 90 -1.48 10.60 -4.39
C TYR A 90 -2.20 9.60 -3.47
N ILE A 91 -1.90 8.32 -3.65
CA ILE A 91 -2.40 7.21 -2.84
C ILE A 91 -1.23 6.55 -2.11
N LEU A 92 -1.40 6.32 -0.82
CA LEU A 92 -0.51 5.52 0.02
C LEU A 92 -1.31 4.40 0.66
N PHE A 93 -0.90 3.15 0.48
CA PHE A 93 -1.49 2.03 1.21
C PHE A 93 -0.64 1.74 2.46
N VAL A 94 -1.32 1.54 3.59
CA VAL A 94 -0.69 1.11 4.84
C VAL A 94 -1.53 -0.02 5.44
N ASP A 95 -0.89 -1.08 5.90
CA ASP A 95 -1.60 -2.15 6.59
C ASP A 95 -1.79 -1.78 8.08
N ALA A 96 -2.90 -2.23 8.66
CA ALA A 96 -3.34 -1.78 9.99
C ALA A 96 -2.41 -2.25 11.15
N ASP A 97 -1.58 -3.25 10.90
CA ASP A 97 -0.60 -3.80 11.84
C ASP A 97 0.83 -3.22 11.68
N ASP A 98 1.03 -2.33 10.71
CA ASP A 98 2.31 -1.70 10.39
C ASP A 98 2.32 -0.21 10.78
N PHE A 99 3.42 0.52 10.52
CA PHE A 99 3.50 1.95 10.81
C PHE A 99 4.62 2.66 10.02
N LEU A 100 4.60 3.99 10.01
CA LEU A 100 5.65 4.81 9.40
C LEU A 100 6.78 5.06 10.41
N PRO A 101 8.07 4.92 10.01
CA PRO A 101 9.20 4.93 10.93
C PRO A 101 9.52 6.26 11.59
N ASP A 102 9.20 7.38 10.92
CA ASP A 102 9.49 8.73 11.40
C ASP A 102 8.49 9.77 10.86
N SER A 103 8.61 11.00 11.30
CA SER A 103 7.68 12.10 10.98
C SER A 103 7.82 12.69 9.57
N ASN A 104 8.83 12.33 8.79
CA ASN A 104 9.12 12.95 7.50
C ASN A 104 8.83 12.04 6.30
N VAL A 105 8.23 10.89 6.52
CA VAL A 105 7.94 9.91 5.45
C VAL A 105 7.09 10.52 4.34
N LEU A 106 5.98 11.17 4.69
CA LEU A 106 5.08 11.76 3.70
C LEU A 106 5.74 12.90 2.94
N GLU A 107 6.54 13.73 3.61
CA GLU A 107 7.30 14.81 2.98
C GLU A 107 8.30 14.28 1.96
N ARG A 108 9.07 13.24 2.31
CA ARG A 108 10.02 12.59 1.39
C ARG A 108 9.32 12.03 0.14
N PHE A 109 8.20 11.36 0.32
CA PHE A 109 7.42 10.85 -0.79
C PHE A 109 6.93 11.94 -1.72
N VAL A 110 6.31 13.00 -1.18
CA VAL A 110 5.76 14.10 -1.98
C VAL A 110 6.87 14.85 -2.71
N THR A 111 7.96 15.16 -2.05
CA THR A 111 9.12 15.81 -2.65
C THR A 111 9.66 14.99 -3.83
N THR A 112 9.85 13.70 -3.61
CA THR A 112 10.40 12.82 -4.66
C THR A 112 9.46 12.69 -5.86
N ILE A 113 8.16 12.46 -5.64
CA ILE A 113 7.21 12.29 -6.75
C ILE A 113 7.04 13.60 -7.56
N GLN A 114 7.18 14.75 -6.91
CA GLN A 114 7.12 16.05 -7.57
C GLN A 114 8.39 16.35 -8.39
N LEU A 115 9.56 16.08 -7.83
CA LEU A 115 10.84 16.31 -8.51
C LEU A 115 11.04 15.38 -9.70
N THR A 116 10.76 14.11 -9.52
CA THR A 116 11.00 13.08 -10.54
C THR A 116 9.88 12.99 -11.57
N LYS A 117 8.69 13.52 -11.27
CA LYS A 117 7.46 13.30 -12.08
C LYS A 117 7.14 11.82 -12.23
N ALA A 118 7.48 11.01 -11.22
CA ALA A 118 7.19 9.59 -11.20
C ALA A 118 5.69 9.31 -11.08
N ASP A 119 5.27 8.14 -11.55
CA ASP A 119 3.93 7.59 -11.33
C ASP A 119 3.88 6.80 -10.03
N ILE A 120 5.00 6.15 -9.69
CA ILE A 120 5.16 5.35 -8.48
C ILE A 120 6.50 5.66 -7.84
N VAL A 121 6.50 6.06 -6.57
CA VAL A 121 7.72 6.17 -5.75
C VAL A 121 7.76 5.00 -4.80
N VAL A 122 8.88 4.29 -4.78
CA VAL A 122 9.13 3.12 -3.92
C VAL A 122 10.16 3.50 -2.87
N GLY A 123 9.84 3.27 -1.60
CA GLY A 123 10.79 3.46 -0.50
C GLY A 123 11.26 2.13 0.08
N ASN A 124 12.37 2.18 0.81
CA ASN A 124 12.87 1.03 1.55
C ASN A 124 11.98 0.74 2.77
N TYR A 125 12.13 -0.43 3.36
CA TYR A 125 11.39 -0.78 4.56
C TYR A 125 12.22 -1.55 5.56
N VAL A 126 11.81 -1.51 6.82
CA VAL A 126 12.40 -2.28 7.92
C VAL A 126 11.42 -3.34 8.35
N ARG A 127 11.92 -4.51 8.71
CA ARG A 127 11.13 -5.55 9.37
C ARG A 127 11.29 -5.44 10.87
N LEU A 128 10.17 -5.48 11.59
CA LEU A 128 10.14 -5.55 13.04
C LEU A 128 9.69 -6.93 13.48
N TRP A 129 10.49 -7.63 14.25
CA TRP A 129 10.18 -8.95 14.79
C TRP A 129 10.50 -9.02 16.28
N ASN A 130 9.52 -9.39 17.10
CA ASN A 130 9.67 -9.47 18.56
C ASN A 130 10.30 -8.20 19.19
N GLY A 131 9.88 -7.02 18.70
CA GLY A 131 10.42 -5.74 19.16
C GLY A 131 11.81 -5.38 18.64
N GLN A 132 12.46 -6.25 17.87
CA GLN A 132 13.78 -6.00 17.30
C GLN A 132 13.66 -5.60 15.83
N GLN A 133 14.31 -4.50 15.44
CA GLN A 133 14.46 -4.13 14.04
C GLN A 133 15.45 -5.07 13.36
N LEU A 134 15.01 -5.67 12.26
CA LEU A 134 15.88 -6.42 11.37
C LEU A 134 16.52 -5.49 10.33
N LYS A 135 17.51 -6.01 9.58
CA LYS A 135 18.16 -5.27 8.50
C LYS A 135 17.12 -4.70 7.53
N ALA A 136 17.29 -3.44 7.16
CA ALA A 136 16.46 -2.78 6.17
C ALA A 136 16.51 -3.51 4.82
N VAL A 137 15.37 -3.60 4.16
CA VAL A 137 15.28 -4.07 2.77
C VAL A 137 15.44 -2.86 1.86
N SER A 138 16.50 -2.86 1.06
CA SER A 138 16.81 -1.78 0.14
C SER A 138 16.37 -2.11 -1.27
N HIS A 139 15.82 -1.10 -1.95
CA HIS A 139 15.47 -1.15 -3.37
C HIS A 139 16.50 -0.39 -4.24
N GLU A 140 17.66 -0.03 -3.68
CA GLU A 140 18.66 0.77 -4.38
C GLU A 140 19.13 0.13 -5.70
N ALA A 141 19.23 -1.18 -5.75
CA ALA A 141 19.59 -1.90 -6.97
C ALA A 141 18.66 -1.56 -8.14
N PHE A 142 17.34 -1.50 -7.87
CA PHE A 142 16.33 -1.19 -8.89
C PHE A 142 16.45 0.24 -9.45
N SER A 143 17.00 1.19 -8.69
CA SER A 143 17.18 2.57 -9.16
C SER A 143 18.17 2.69 -10.32
N LYS A 144 19.05 1.70 -10.50
CA LYS A 144 20.11 1.63 -11.51
C LYS A 144 19.79 0.69 -12.67
N GLU A 145 18.72 -0.10 -12.53
CA GLU A 145 18.32 -1.06 -13.55
C GLU A 145 17.31 -0.47 -14.54
N ASN A 146 17.34 -0.99 -15.76
CA ASN A 146 16.28 -0.71 -16.72
C ASN A 146 15.01 -1.45 -16.27
N PRO A 147 13.87 -0.75 -16.05
CA PRO A 147 12.61 -1.38 -15.70
C PRO A 147 12.11 -2.43 -16.70
N ASP A 148 12.55 -2.35 -17.96
CA ASP A 148 12.22 -3.32 -19.01
C ASP A 148 13.08 -4.58 -18.96
N SER A 149 14.13 -4.61 -18.12
CA SER A 149 15.01 -5.77 -18.01
C SER A 149 14.28 -6.97 -17.38
N GLU A 150 14.71 -8.16 -17.78
CA GLU A 150 14.22 -9.41 -17.20
C GLU A 150 14.62 -9.53 -15.73
N ASP A 151 15.81 -9.06 -15.37
CA ASP A 151 16.31 -9.02 -13.98
C ASP A 151 15.46 -8.13 -13.09
N PHE A 152 15.09 -6.93 -13.53
CA PHE A 152 14.19 -6.06 -12.79
C PHE A 152 12.85 -6.74 -12.51
N ARG A 153 12.26 -7.37 -13.54
CA ARG A 153 10.99 -8.09 -13.41
C ARG A 153 11.09 -9.26 -12.44
N PHE A 154 12.12 -10.07 -12.59
CA PHE A 154 12.32 -11.25 -11.76
C PHE A 154 12.60 -10.90 -10.31
N GLN A 155 13.56 -10.01 -10.05
CA GLN A 155 13.91 -9.57 -8.68
C GLN A 155 12.77 -8.79 -8.02
N GLY A 156 12.13 -7.89 -8.75
CA GLY A 156 11.09 -7.04 -8.21
C GLY A 156 9.80 -7.78 -7.87
N PHE A 157 9.37 -8.73 -8.72
CA PHE A 157 8.04 -9.31 -8.62
C PHE A 157 8.03 -10.82 -8.34
N PHE A 158 9.00 -11.57 -8.82
CA PHE A 158 8.94 -13.04 -8.77
C PHE A 158 9.85 -13.66 -7.72
N SER A 159 11.07 -13.18 -7.51
CA SER A 159 11.99 -13.79 -6.55
C SER A 159 11.71 -13.32 -5.12
N VAL A 160 12.31 -12.24 -4.69
CA VAL A 160 12.08 -11.66 -3.35
C VAL A 160 10.71 -10.99 -3.25
N GLY A 161 10.19 -10.53 -4.39
CA GLY A 161 8.88 -9.94 -4.50
C GLY A 161 8.73 -8.59 -3.78
N THR A 162 9.82 -7.86 -3.55
CA THR A 162 9.80 -6.61 -2.76
C THR A 162 8.99 -5.51 -3.41
N LEU A 163 8.88 -5.48 -4.74
CA LEU A 163 8.01 -4.56 -5.46
C LEU A 163 6.55 -5.02 -5.52
N SER A 164 6.25 -6.22 -5.06
CA SER A 164 4.89 -6.77 -5.14
C SER A 164 3.96 -6.33 -4.00
N TYR A 165 4.47 -5.80 -2.91
CA TYR A 165 3.63 -5.25 -1.83
C TYR A 165 2.98 -3.92 -2.23
N ALA A 166 1.73 -3.67 -1.81
CA ALA A 166 1.05 -2.40 -2.08
C ALA A 166 1.58 -1.26 -1.19
N TRP A 167 2.00 -1.58 0.03
CA TRP A 167 2.57 -0.64 0.98
C TRP A 167 4.02 -0.23 0.64
N GLY A 168 4.53 0.80 1.33
CA GLY A 168 5.87 1.34 1.09
C GLY A 168 6.04 2.05 -0.25
N LYS A 169 4.93 2.44 -0.87
CA LYS A 169 4.88 3.12 -2.18
C LYS A 169 3.88 4.25 -2.18
N LEU A 170 4.23 5.34 -2.85
CA LEU A 170 3.30 6.41 -3.19
C LEU A 170 2.94 6.31 -4.67
N TYR A 171 1.65 6.20 -4.95
CA TYR A 171 1.10 6.09 -6.30
C TYR A 171 0.47 7.41 -6.73
N ARG A 172 0.65 7.83 -7.97
CA ARG A 172 -0.12 8.94 -8.54
C ARG A 172 -1.55 8.47 -8.85
N SER A 173 -2.56 9.12 -8.27
CA SER A 173 -3.97 8.76 -8.47
C SER A 173 -4.36 8.77 -9.95
N GLN A 174 -3.86 9.75 -10.72
CA GLN A 174 -4.12 9.84 -12.14
C GLN A 174 -3.64 8.59 -12.89
N PHE A 175 -2.44 8.07 -12.57
CA PHE A 175 -1.92 6.86 -13.19
C PHE A 175 -2.83 5.65 -12.91
N LEU A 176 -3.25 5.47 -11.65
CA LEU A 176 -4.15 4.38 -11.28
C LEU A 176 -5.50 4.48 -12.01
N ASN A 177 -6.09 5.67 -12.06
CA ASN A 177 -7.40 5.91 -12.64
C ASN A 177 -7.40 5.76 -14.17
N GLN A 178 -6.43 6.32 -14.87
CA GLN A 178 -6.31 6.23 -16.32
C GLN A 178 -6.14 4.80 -16.82
N ASN A 179 -5.42 3.98 -16.05
CA ASN A 179 -5.16 2.58 -16.37
C ASN A 179 -6.17 1.61 -15.71
N LYS A 180 -7.21 2.14 -15.02
CA LYS A 180 -8.24 1.35 -14.34
C LYS A 180 -7.65 0.29 -13.41
N LEU A 181 -6.62 0.69 -12.64
CA LEU A 181 -5.90 -0.19 -11.73
C LEU A 181 -6.62 -0.28 -10.38
N TYR A 182 -7.06 -1.47 -10.04
CA TYR A 182 -7.72 -1.83 -8.80
C TYR A 182 -7.29 -3.23 -8.36
N PHE A 183 -7.51 -3.55 -7.09
CA PHE A 183 -7.23 -4.89 -6.54
C PHE A 183 -8.25 -5.89 -7.05
N GLU A 184 -7.76 -6.99 -7.63
CA GLU A 184 -8.60 -8.09 -8.04
C GLU A 184 -9.05 -8.93 -6.83
N GLU A 185 -10.21 -9.56 -6.97
CA GLU A 185 -10.74 -10.47 -5.96
C GLU A 185 -10.01 -11.80 -6.02
N VAL A 186 -8.91 -11.87 -5.31
CA VAL A 186 -8.15 -13.09 -5.06
C VAL A 186 -7.93 -13.23 -3.56
N SER A 187 -7.93 -14.46 -3.07
CA SER A 187 -7.82 -14.72 -1.63
C SER A 187 -6.39 -14.63 -1.10
N TYR A 188 -5.40 -14.45 -1.98
CA TYR A 188 -3.99 -14.39 -1.64
C TYR A 188 -3.18 -13.71 -2.74
N ALA A 189 -2.13 -12.96 -2.33
CA ALA A 189 -1.22 -12.25 -3.23
C ALA A 189 -1.92 -11.24 -4.17
N GLU A 190 -2.99 -10.64 -3.72
CA GLU A 190 -3.70 -9.54 -4.40
C GLU A 190 -2.79 -8.38 -4.69
N ASP A 191 -1.87 -8.07 -3.77
CA ASP A 191 -0.87 -7.03 -3.87
C ASP A 191 0.09 -7.28 -5.04
N LYS A 192 0.55 -8.53 -5.18
CA LYS A 192 1.42 -8.92 -6.29
C LYS A 192 0.72 -8.70 -7.62
N LEU A 193 -0.52 -9.16 -7.76
CA LEU A 193 -1.31 -8.99 -8.98
C LEU A 193 -1.53 -7.51 -9.30
N PHE A 194 -1.85 -6.70 -8.28
CA PHE A 194 -2.04 -5.26 -8.43
C PHE A 194 -0.76 -4.58 -8.92
N ASN A 195 0.38 -4.83 -8.26
CA ASN A 195 1.65 -4.20 -8.65
C ASN A 195 2.19 -4.69 -9.99
N MET A 196 1.95 -5.96 -10.35
CA MET A 196 2.29 -6.43 -11.70
C MET A 196 1.44 -5.74 -12.77
N LYS A 197 0.15 -5.50 -12.52
CA LYS A 197 -0.69 -4.71 -13.42
C LYS A 197 -0.20 -3.26 -13.51
N CYS A 198 0.22 -2.65 -12.39
CA CYS A 198 0.86 -1.34 -12.43
C CYS A 198 2.10 -1.37 -13.32
N TYR A 199 2.99 -2.32 -13.12
CA TYR A 199 4.23 -2.47 -13.89
C TYR A 199 3.96 -2.61 -15.40
N LEU A 200 2.97 -3.41 -15.79
CA LEU A 200 2.61 -3.64 -17.20
C LEU A 200 2.04 -2.41 -17.92
N ASN A 201 1.69 -1.36 -17.17
CA ASN A 201 1.28 -0.08 -17.74
C ASN A 201 2.45 0.93 -17.82
N ASN A 202 3.69 0.46 -17.77
CA ASN A 202 4.92 1.23 -17.96
C ASN A 202 4.99 2.50 -17.09
N PRO A 203 4.83 2.39 -15.75
CA PRO A 203 4.94 3.55 -14.89
C PRO A 203 6.37 4.07 -14.83
N LYS A 204 6.52 5.38 -14.70
CA LYS A 204 7.79 5.96 -14.31
C LYS A 204 8.03 5.71 -12.83
N TYR A 205 9.01 4.88 -12.50
CA TYR A 205 9.44 4.63 -11.13
C TYR A 205 10.44 5.67 -10.63
N ALA A 206 10.39 5.95 -9.32
CA ALA A 206 11.47 6.57 -8.57
C ALA A 206 11.68 5.80 -7.26
N PHE A 207 12.91 5.80 -6.73
CA PHE A 207 13.27 5.05 -5.54
C PHE A 207 13.82 6.00 -4.48
N LEU A 208 13.28 5.86 -3.25
CA LEU A 208 13.77 6.54 -2.06
C LEU A 208 14.79 5.66 -1.36
N PRO A 209 15.97 6.21 -0.99
CA PRO A 209 16.99 5.47 -0.25
C PRO A 209 16.62 5.25 1.23
N ASP A 210 15.61 5.98 1.71
CA ASP A 210 15.20 5.94 3.11
C ASP A 210 14.22 4.80 3.38
N ALA A 211 14.20 4.31 4.62
CA ALA A 211 13.13 3.48 5.12
C ALA A 211 11.87 4.34 5.32
N VAL A 212 10.79 3.97 4.67
CA VAL A 212 9.50 4.68 4.72
C VAL A 212 8.39 3.85 5.37
N TYR A 213 8.70 2.61 5.74
CA TYR A 213 7.72 1.66 6.22
C TYR A 213 8.34 0.70 7.23
N VAL A 214 7.62 0.40 8.31
CA VAL A 214 7.99 -0.65 9.27
C VAL A 214 6.98 -1.76 9.16
N TYR A 215 7.43 -2.87 8.54
CA TYR A 215 6.66 -4.10 8.42
C TYR A 215 6.79 -4.93 9.68
N ARG A 216 5.70 -5.09 10.42
CA ARG A 216 5.64 -5.87 11.65
C ARG A 216 5.42 -7.35 11.32
N LYS A 217 6.40 -8.19 11.64
CA LYS A 217 6.19 -9.64 11.57
C LYS A 217 5.34 -10.07 12.75
N ASN A 218 4.13 -10.51 12.46
CA ASN A 218 3.16 -11.02 13.40
C ASN A 218 2.87 -12.48 13.07
N ASP A 219 2.92 -13.37 14.05
CA ASP A 219 2.66 -14.81 13.85
C ASP A 219 1.20 -15.08 13.44
N GLN A 220 0.31 -14.13 13.68
CA GLN A 220 -1.08 -14.17 13.20
C GLN A 220 -1.25 -13.63 11.77
N SER A 221 -0.20 -13.06 11.18
CA SER A 221 -0.24 -12.50 9.83
C SER A 221 -0.66 -13.55 8.81
N VAL A 222 -1.52 -13.11 7.92
CA VAL A 222 -2.04 -13.90 6.79
C VAL A 222 -0.91 -14.46 5.91
N SER A 223 0.22 -13.76 5.85
CA SER A 223 1.39 -14.13 5.04
C SER A 223 2.14 -15.37 5.54
N PHE A 224 2.01 -15.73 6.82
CA PHE A 224 2.73 -16.85 7.43
C PHE A 224 1.86 -18.08 7.69
N ARG A 225 0.56 -18.02 7.43
CA ARG A 225 -0.32 -19.18 7.61
C ARG A 225 -0.28 -20.08 6.38
N TYR A 226 -0.12 -21.39 6.60
CA TYR A 226 -0.32 -22.39 5.55
C TYR A 226 -1.73 -22.25 4.96
N ARG A 227 -1.83 -22.25 3.63
CA ARG A 227 -3.10 -22.19 2.90
C ARG A 227 -3.20 -23.39 1.96
N ALA A 228 -4.18 -24.23 2.22
CA ALA A 228 -4.45 -25.39 1.37
C ALA A 228 -4.76 -25.00 -0.09
N ASN A 229 -5.32 -23.80 -0.32
CA ASN A 229 -5.69 -23.29 -1.64
C ASN A 229 -4.63 -22.40 -2.31
N SER A 230 -3.39 -22.35 -1.79
CA SER A 230 -2.34 -21.48 -2.35
C SER A 230 -2.05 -21.77 -3.83
N ARG A 231 -2.06 -23.06 -4.23
CA ARG A 231 -1.87 -23.46 -5.63
C ARG A 231 -2.95 -22.87 -6.54
N GLU A 232 -4.21 -22.94 -6.15
CA GLU A 232 -5.34 -22.40 -6.91
C GLU A 232 -5.26 -20.87 -7.03
N CYS A 233 -4.83 -20.19 -5.96
CA CYS A 233 -4.61 -18.76 -5.98
C CYS A 233 -3.52 -18.38 -6.99
N TRP A 234 -2.38 -19.08 -7.00
CA TRP A 234 -1.30 -18.81 -7.95
C TRP A 234 -1.71 -19.09 -9.39
N LEU A 235 -2.46 -20.16 -9.66
CA LEU A 235 -3.03 -20.43 -10.97
C LEU A 235 -3.99 -19.31 -11.40
N THR A 236 -4.85 -18.85 -10.50
CA THR A 236 -5.77 -17.73 -10.76
C THR A 236 -5.01 -16.46 -11.12
N ILE A 237 -3.93 -16.13 -10.39
CA ILE A 237 -3.07 -14.99 -10.68
C ILE A 237 -2.43 -15.14 -12.06
N ALA A 238 -1.88 -16.31 -12.36
CA ALA A 238 -1.26 -16.58 -13.66
C ALA A 238 -2.25 -16.41 -14.81
N TYR A 239 -3.48 -16.93 -14.69
CA TYR A 239 -4.52 -16.74 -15.70
C TYR A 239 -4.91 -15.29 -15.87
N LYS A 240 -5.11 -14.55 -14.77
CA LYS A 240 -5.45 -13.11 -14.81
C LYS A 240 -4.35 -12.28 -15.46
N LEU A 241 -3.08 -12.57 -15.18
CA LEU A 241 -1.94 -11.91 -15.83
C LEU A 241 -1.87 -12.25 -17.32
N ARG A 242 -2.01 -13.52 -17.69
CA ARG A 242 -2.08 -13.93 -19.10
C ARG A 242 -3.18 -13.19 -19.85
N ASP A 243 -4.38 -13.11 -19.26
CA ASP A 243 -5.51 -12.44 -19.90
C ASP A 243 -5.32 -10.93 -19.98
N PHE A 244 -4.58 -10.35 -19.03
CA PHE A 244 -4.14 -8.97 -19.10
C PHE A 244 -3.14 -8.75 -20.26
N PHE A 245 -2.10 -9.57 -20.37
CA PHE A 245 -1.13 -9.51 -21.47
C PHE A 245 -1.74 -9.67 -22.86
N ARG A 246 -2.84 -10.42 -23.00
CA ARG A 246 -3.53 -10.61 -24.29
C ARG A 246 -4.32 -9.38 -24.75
N LYS A 247 -4.56 -8.42 -23.84
CA LYS A 247 -5.31 -7.19 -24.15
C LYS A 247 -4.41 -6.03 -24.58
N TYR A 248 -3.11 -6.21 -24.50
CA TYR A 248 -2.06 -5.26 -24.90
C TYR A 248 -1.07 -5.94 -25.84
#